data_1a1af946b330700f2315298b6c30f0c6
#
_entry.id   1a1af946b330700f2315298b6c30f0c6
#
_cell.length_a   1.000
_cell.length_b   1.000
_cell.length_c   1.000
_cell.angle_alpha   90.00
_cell.angle_beta   90.00
_cell.angle_gamma   90.00
#
_symmetry.space_group_name_H-M   'P 1'
#
loop_
_entity.id
_entity.type
_entity.pdbx_description
1 polymer ?
#
loop_
_entity_poly.entity_id
_entity_poly.type
_entity_poly.pdbx_seq_one_letter_code
_entity_poly.pdbx_strand_id
1 'polypeptide(L)'
;VIRFIRRAMKRIASALAITALSAPLAAASDFLEPFEHIHLSKIGTPYVHSFGIEPAFTGRDLFIDHTYRVGDGVAEHESEIELEWAFTKQLGMIVEVPYVWEDEEGVATGSGFGDLAIVPRALLIDTDRFMLTGQMEVVLPTGSSRFGGETAIAPGVSMWNDLGNWWTLNSGLAIEHAFDEDSTELVYGVGLVKSFGKVSTDHCEENHDHDHHRHVHATAGLFHVHLEVTGATPLNGADKGDVNLEGLVGVSYGLAVGLDIRAGYLFPLTTPRDFDKGFTGGLIFHF
;
A
#
# COMPACT_ATOMS: atom_id res chain seq x y z
N VAL A 1 27.27 12.99 -21.28
CA VAL A 1 26.29 11.93 -21.08
C VAL A 1 25.16 12.44 -20.18
N ILE A 2 25.46 13.10 -19.04
CA ILE A 2 24.48 13.61 -18.04
C ILE A 2 23.49 14.66 -18.65
N ARG A 3 23.92 15.48 -19.61
CA ARG A 3 23.04 16.47 -20.27
C ARG A 3 22.01 15.84 -21.24
N PHE A 4 22.25 14.63 -21.73
CA PHE A 4 21.33 13.93 -22.64
C PHE A 4 20.21 13.25 -21.88
N ILE A 5 20.51 12.69 -20.71
CA ILE A 5 19.56 12.02 -19.81
C ILE A 5 18.55 13.04 -19.25
N ARG A 6 18.99 14.23 -18.80
CA ARG A 6 18.07 15.29 -18.33
C ARG A 6 17.08 15.79 -19.40
N ARG A 7 17.44 15.72 -20.68
CA ARG A 7 16.52 16.09 -21.78
C ARG A 7 15.52 14.98 -22.10
N ALA A 8 15.90 13.71 -21.95
CA ALA A 8 15.02 12.57 -22.14
C ALA A 8 13.97 12.49 -21.01
N MET A 9 14.39 12.65 -19.75
CA MET A 9 13.48 12.64 -18.60
C MET A 9 12.47 13.79 -18.64
N LYS A 10 12.86 15.00 -19.02
CA LYS A 10 11.90 16.12 -19.21
C LYS A 10 10.87 15.84 -20.30
N ARG A 11 11.20 15.07 -21.32
CA ARG A 11 10.26 14.68 -22.38
C ARG A 11 9.33 13.55 -21.97
N ILE A 12 9.79 12.62 -21.13
CA ILE A 12 8.98 11.49 -20.60
C ILE A 12 8.01 12.03 -19.53
N ALA A 13 8.46 12.86 -18.60
CA ALA A 13 7.59 13.51 -17.62
C ALA A 13 6.54 14.43 -18.28
N SER A 14 6.91 15.17 -19.34
CA SER A 14 5.95 15.96 -20.09
C SER A 14 4.98 15.10 -20.92
N ALA A 15 5.41 13.96 -21.43
CA ALA A 15 4.53 13.05 -22.17
C ALA A 15 3.53 12.33 -21.25
N LEU A 16 3.94 11.90 -20.06
CA LEU A 16 3.02 11.32 -19.06
C LEU A 16 2.02 12.35 -18.54
N ALA A 17 2.46 13.58 -18.26
CA ALA A 17 1.56 14.66 -17.82
C ALA A 17 0.56 15.06 -18.93
N ILE A 18 0.96 15.07 -20.21
CA ILE A 18 0.08 15.42 -21.33
C ILE A 18 -0.90 14.29 -21.66
N THR A 19 -0.51 13.02 -21.49
CA THR A 19 -1.42 11.88 -21.72
C THR A 19 -2.48 11.78 -20.62
N ALA A 20 -2.15 12.14 -19.38
CA ALA A 20 -3.12 12.23 -18.29
C ALA A 20 -4.13 13.38 -18.49
N LEU A 21 -3.75 14.46 -19.18
CA LEU A 21 -4.66 15.60 -19.47
C LEU A 21 -5.54 15.42 -20.70
N SER A 22 -5.29 14.42 -21.55
CA SER A 22 -6.04 14.18 -22.78
C SER A 22 -7.02 13.02 -22.69
N ALA A 23 -7.32 12.52 -21.49
CA ALA A 23 -8.48 11.63 -21.29
C ALA A 23 -9.74 12.35 -21.76
N PRO A 24 -10.60 11.72 -22.57
CA PRO A 24 -11.80 12.38 -23.12
C PRO A 24 -12.69 12.84 -21.96
N LEU A 25 -13.33 14.02 -22.10
CA LEU A 25 -14.25 14.59 -21.10
C LEU A 25 -15.35 13.63 -20.59
N ALA A 26 -15.64 12.57 -21.33
CA ALA A 26 -16.58 11.52 -20.91
C ALA A 26 -16.06 10.71 -19.70
N ALA A 27 -14.73 10.56 -19.53
CA ALA A 27 -14.15 9.89 -18.37
C ALA A 27 -14.09 10.82 -17.13
N ALA A 28 -14.21 12.13 -17.31
CA ALA A 28 -14.14 13.08 -16.20
C ALA A 28 -15.38 13.02 -15.28
N SER A 29 -16.52 12.54 -15.77
CA SER A 29 -17.73 12.35 -14.95
C SER A 29 -17.50 11.26 -13.89
N ASP A 30 -16.80 10.18 -14.25
CA ASP A 30 -16.61 9.02 -13.39
C ASP A 30 -15.65 9.33 -12.22
N PHE A 31 -14.69 10.24 -12.44
CA PHE A 31 -13.78 10.71 -11.38
C PHE A 31 -14.47 11.53 -10.28
N LEU A 32 -15.66 12.01 -10.53
CA LEU A 32 -16.45 12.79 -9.56
C LEU A 32 -17.59 11.98 -8.94
N GLU A 33 -17.74 10.70 -9.28
CA GLU A 33 -18.73 9.84 -8.63
C GLU A 33 -18.47 9.76 -7.12
N PRO A 34 -19.50 9.88 -6.27
CA PRO A 34 -19.36 9.75 -4.85
C PRO A 34 -18.71 8.41 -4.46
N PHE A 35 -17.90 8.42 -3.42
CA PHE A 35 -17.35 7.20 -2.87
C PHE A 35 -18.48 6.35 -2.30
N GLU A 36 -18.45 5.06 -2.62
CA GLU A 36 -19.28 4.02 -1.98
C GLU A 36 -18.35 3.04 -1.27
N HIS A 37 -18.62 2.80 -0.01
CA HIS A 37 -17.85 1.85 0.77
C HIS A 37 -18.18 0.43 0.34
N ILE A 38 -17.26 -0.24 -0.35
CA ILE A 38 -17.45 -1.57 -0.92
C ILE A 38 -16.31 -2.48 -0.47
N HIS A 39 -16.65 -3.59 0.18
CA HIS A 39 -15.68 -4.61 0.62
C HIS A 39 -15.60 -5.82 -0.31
N LEU A 40 -16.39 -5.86 -1.36
CA LEU A 40 -16.46 -6.97 -2.30
C LEU A 40 -16.37 -6.47 -3.73
N SER A 41 -15.68 -7.22 -4.56
CA SER A 41 -15.70 -7.00 -6.01
C SER A 41 -17.11 -7.21 -6.58
N LYS A 42 -17.35 -6.77 -7.81
CA LYS A 42 -18.60 -6.95 -8.53
C LYS A 42 -19.06 -8.42 -8.62
N ILE A 43 -18.13 -9.37 -8.49
CA ILE A 43 -18.40 -10.82 -8.50
C ILE A 43 -18.30 -11.47 -7.13
N GLY A 44 -18.24 -10.68 -6.06
CA GLY A 44 -18.33 -11.14 -4.67
C GLY A 44 -17.03 -11.65 -4.07
N THR A 45 -15.87 -11.31 -4.63
CA THR A 45 -14.57 -11.61 -4.04
C THR A 45 -14.20 -10.51 -3.05
N PRO A 46 -13.81 -10.84 -1.80
CA PRO A 46 -13.42 -9.85 -0.81
C PRO A 46 -12.22 -9.00 -1.26
N TYR A 47 -12.30 -7.69 -1.04
CA TYR A 47 -11.14 -6.82 -1.08
C TYR A 47 -10.35 -6.99 0.21
N VAL A 48 -9.07 -7.29 0.09
CA VAL A 48 -8.20 -7.58 1.23
C VAL A 48 -6.93 -6.75 1.10
N HIS A 49 -6.63 -6.00 2.14
CA HIS A 49 -5.40 -5.22 2.22
C HIS A 49 -4.20 -6.14 2.46
N SER A 50 -3.20 -6.01 1.63
CA SER A 50 -1.89 -6.64 1.80
C SER A 50 -1.12 -5.98 2.94
N PHE A 51 0.02 -6.54 3.34
CA PHE A 51 0.87 -5.96 4.38
C PHE A 51 1.88 -4.96 3.82
N GLY A 52 2.50 -5.29 2.68
CA GLY A 52 3.55 -4.47 2.09
C GLY A 52 3.29 -4.08 0.63
N ILE A 53 2.03 -4.12 0.19
CA ILE A 53 1.65 -3.78 -1.19
C ILE A 53 0.38 -2.95 -1.14
N GLU A 54 0.47 -1.72 -1.62
CA GLU A 54 -0.69 -0.85 -1.74
C GLU A 54 -1.80 -1.48 -2.58
N PRO A 55 -3.05 -1.54 -2.09
CA PRO A 55 -4.15 -2.11 -2.85
C PRO A 55 -4.48 -1.24 -4.07
N ALA A 56 -5.07 -1.82 -5.11
CA ALA A 56 -5.55 -1.03 -6.25
C ALA A 56 -6.95 -0.46 -6.04
N PHE A 57 -7.72 -0.95 -5.09
CA PHE A 57 -9.01 -0.36 -4.73
C PHE A 57 -8.81 0.85 -3.82
N THR A 58 -9.78 1.74 -3.78
CA THR A 58 -9.81 2.90 -2.90
C THR A 58 -10.74 2.61 -1.72
N GLY A 59 -10.35 3.04 -0.52
CA GLY A 59 -11.07 2.83 0.72
C GLY A 59 -11.18 4.09 1.58
N ARG A 60 -11.84 3.95 2.72
CA ARG A 60 -11.76 4.88 3.85
C ARG A 60 -11.42 4.06 5.06
N ASP A 61 -10.11 3.95 5.30
CA ASP A 61 -9.56 3.00 6.25
C ASP A 61 -8.51 3.69 7.12
N LEU A 62 -8.45 3.29 8.39
CA LEU A 62 -7.37 3.67 9.30
C LEU A 62 -6.64 2.41 9.72
N PHE A 63 -5.35 2.37 9.41
CA PHE A 63 -4.45 1.31 9.84
C PHE A 63 -3.66 1.77 11.05
N ILE A 64 -3.46 0.85 11.98
CA ILE A 64 -2.52 0.99 13.10
C ILE A 64 -1.69 -0.27 13.11
N ASP A 65 -0.50 -0.19 12.55
CA ASP A 65 0.40 -1.31 12.41
C ASP A 65 1.63 -1.19 13.30
N HIS A 66 2.19 -2.33 13.63
CA HIS A 66 3.44 -2.45 14.34
C HIS A 66 4.29 -3.53 13.70
N THR A 67 5.50 -3.17 13.31
CA THR A 67 6.49 -4.06 12.74
C THR A 67 7.72 -4.12 13.65
N TYR A 68 8.21 -5.33 13.89
CA TYR A 68 9.44 -5.61 14.59
C TYR A 68 10.38 -6.34 13.65
N ARG A 69 11.60 -5.85 13.49
CA ARG A 69 12.69 -6.48 12.74
C ARG A 69 13.90 -6.64 13.62
N VAL A 70 14.66 -7.72 13.42
CA VAL A 70 15.92 -7.94 14.10
C VAL A 70 16.94 -8.56 13.15
N GLY A 71 18.16 -8.01 13.14
CA GLY A 71 19.29 -8.48 12.35
C GLY A 71 20.55 -7.71 12.73
N ASP A 72 21.71 -8.34 12.56
CA ASP A 72 23.04 -7.75 12.74
C ASP A 72 23.26 -6.99 14.08
N GLY A 73 22.59 -7.43 15.15
CA GLY A 73 22.69 -6.81 16.48
C GLY A 73 21.78 -5.59 16.67
N VAL A 74 20.93 -5.27 15.71
CA VAL A 74 19.91 -4.21 15.78
C VAL A 74 18.53 -4.83 15.91
N ALA A 75 17.73 -4.30 16.84
CA ALA A 75 16.30 -4.55 16.91
C ALA A 75 15.57 -3.24 16.60
N GLU A 76 14.82 -3.26 15.52
CA GLU A 76 13.99 -2.14 15.05
C GLU A 76 12.53 -2.42 15.32
N HIS A 77 11.84 -1.41 15.79
CA HIS A 77 10.40 -1.38 15.92
C HIS A 77 9.87 -0.18 15.17
N GLU A 78 8.86 -0.39 14.38
CA GLU A 78 8.12 0.66 13.69
C GLU A 78 6.64 0.54 14.04
N SER A 79 6.03 1.64 14.42
CA SER A 79 4.58 1.75 14.50
C SER A 79 4.12 2.78 13.51
N GLU A 80 3.19 2.41 12.66
CA GLU A 80 2.65 3.29 11.63
C GLU A 80 1.16 3.53 11.83
N ILE A 81 0.77 4.77 11.64
CA ILE A 81 -0.62 5.15 11.47
C ILE A 81 -0.79 5.57 10.02
N GLU A 82 -1.61 4.83 9.29
CA GLU A 82 -1.94 5.11 7.91
C GLU A 82 -3.43 5.47 7.80
N LEU A 83 -3.73 6.56 7.14
CA LEU A 83 -5.09 6.96 6.80
C LEU A 83 -5.27 6.89 5.29
N GLU A 84 -6.05 5.93 4.83
CA GLU A 84 -6.54 5.87 3.47
C GLU A 84 -7.88 6.62 3.38
N TRP A 85 -8.02 7.54 2.42
CA TRP A 85 -9.22 8.34 2.26
C TRP A 85 -9.63 8.51 0.81
N ALA A 86 -10.70 7.83 0.42
CA ALA A 86 -11.33 8.00 -0.88
C ALA A 86 -12.21 9.25 -0.89
N PHE A 87 -11.91 10.20 -1.77
CA PHE A 87 -12.73 11.39 -2.02
C PHE A 87 -13.90 11.06 -2.95
N THR A 88 -13.63 10.22 -3.95
CA THR A 88 -14.58 9.70 -4.93
C THR A 88 -14.31 8.22 -5.15
N LYS A 89 -15.07 7.56 -6.00
CA LYS A 89 -14.78 6.17 -6.40
C LYS A 89 -13.38 5.99 -6.99
N GLN A 90 -12.89 7.00 -7.72
CA GLN A 90 -11.64 6.90 -8.46
C GLN A 90 -10.47 7.67 -7.83
N LEU A 91 -10.75 8.63 -6.96
CA LEU A 91 -9.70 9.49 -6.39
C LEU A 91 -9.61 9.29 -4.89
N GLY A 92 -8.41 9.07 -4.43
CA GLY A 92 -8.09 8.91 -3.03
C GLY A 92 -6.71 9.45 -2.68
N MET A 93 -6.39 9.36 -1.41
CA MET A 93 -5.10 9.75 -0.84
C MET A 93 -4.81 8.83 0.35
N ILE A 94 -3.55 8.47 0.50
CA ILE A 94 -3.04 7.86 1.73
C ILE A 94 -2.16 8.88 2.44
N VAL A 95 -2.16 8.84 3.76
CA VAL A 95 -1.26 9.62 4.63
C VAL A 95 -0.67 8.67 5.65
N GLU A 96 0.65 8.56 5.69
CA GLU A 96 1.40 7.66 6.55
C GLU A 96 2.24 8.44 7.56
N VAL A 97 2.21 8.01 8.81
CA VAL A 97 2.94 8.63 9.92
C VAL A 97 3.67 7.53 10.69
N PRO A 98 4.94 7.24 10.36
CA PRO A 98 5.72 6.24 11.06
C PRO A 98 6.33 6.80 12.36
N TYR A 99 6.44 5.93 13.35
CA TYR A 99 7.21 6.15 14.58
C TYR A 99 8.16 4.98 14.80
N VAL A 100 9.45 5.26 14.80
CA VAL A 100 10.52 4.26 14.86
C VAL A 100 11.21 4.32 16.21
N TRP A 101 11.60 3.14 16.73
CA TRP A 101 12.60 3.03 17.80
C TRP A 101 13.53 1.86 17.52
N GLU A 102 14.80 2.11 17.77
CA GLU A 102 15.88 1.16 17.55
C GLU A 102 16.59 0.86 18.87
N ASP A 103 16.93 -0.40 19.06
CA ASP A 103 17.81 -0.88 20.11
C ASP A 103 19.00 -1.60 19.46
N GLU A 104 20.16 -0.97 19.54
CA GLU A 104 21.41 -1.47 18.97
C GLU A 104 22.41 -1.78 20.08
N GLU A 105 23.03 -2.96 20.04
CA GLU A 105 23.97 -3.40 21.07
C GLU A 105 25.17 -2.44 21.19
N GLY A 106 25.31 -1.82 22.36
CA GLY A 106 26.37 -0.84 22.65
C GLY A 106 26.10 0.60 22.23
N VAL A 107 24.92 0.89 21.68
CA VAL A 107 24.47 2.25 21.33
C VAL A 107 23.24 2.62 22.18
N ALA A 108 23.07 3.90 22.45
CA ALA A 108 21.88 4.35 23.16
C ALA A 108 20.64 4.14 22.29
N THR A 109 19.62 3.48 22.85
CA THR A 109 18.29 3.34 22.24
C THR A 109 17.77 4.70 21.78
N GLY A 110 17.33 4.76 20.52
CA GLY A 110 16.74 5.97 19.93
C GLY A 110 15.31 5.76 19.51
N SER A 111 14.51 6.81 19.58
CA SER A 111 13.15 6.78 19.04
C SER A 111 12.72 8.14 18.51
N GLY A 112 11.81 8.16 17.54
CA GLY A 112 11.27 9.38 16.97
C GLY A 112 10.31 9.13 15.83
N PHE A 113 9.63 10.18 15.41
CA PHE A 113 8.83 10.13 14.19
C PHE A 113 9.75 10.03 12.98
N GLY A 114 9.38 9.16 12.05
CA GLY A 114 9.91 9.16 10.69
C GLY A 114 9.27 10.24 9.83
N ASP A 115 9.55 10.23 8.57
CA ASP A 115 9.02 11.21 7.62
C ASP A 115 7.56 10.92 7.25
N LEU A 116 6.78 11.98 7.09
CA LEU A 116 5.40 11.90 6.63
C LEU A 116 5.38 11.53 5.15
N ALA A 117 4.63 10.50 4.77
CA ALA A 117 4.32 10.24 3.38
C ALA A 117 2.88 10.62 3.02
N ILE A 118 2.69 11.10 1.79
CA ILE A 118 1.40 11.43 1.20
C ILE A 118 1.33 10.79 -0.18
N VAL A 119 0.29 9.97 -0.41
CA VAL A 119 0.15 9.19 -1.64
C VAL A 119 -1.18 9.52 -2.33
N PRO A 120 -1.25 10.57 -3.18
CA PRO A 120 -2.39 10.76 -4.06
C PRO A 120 -2.54 9.58 -5.04
N ARG A 121 -3.78 9.14 -5.23
CA ARG A 121 -4.14 7.92 -5.96
C ARG A 121 -5.28 8.15 -6.93
N ALA A 122 -5.24 7.47 -8.07
CA ALA A 122 -6.30 7.47 -9.05
C ALA A 122 -6.55 6.06 -9.59
N LEU A 123 -7.76 5.53 -9.37
CA LEU A 123 -8.22 4.28 -9.97
C LEU A 123 -8.43 4.49 -11.48
N LEU A 124 -7.58 3.89 -12.30
CA LEU A 124 -7.52 4.09 -13.75
C LEU A 124 -8.36 3.06 -14.50
N ILE A 125 -8.40 1.83 -13.98
CA ILE A 125 -9.14 0.72 -14.57
C ILE A 125 -9.88 0.00 -13.45
N ASP A 126 -11.18 -0.18 -13.62
CA ASP A 126 -12.07 -0.94 -12.72
C ASP A 126 -12.94 -1.89 -13.56
N THR A 127 -12.60 -3.15 -13.54
CA THR A 127 -13.38 -4.23 -14.13
C THR A 127 -13.84 -5.23 -13.08
N ASP A 128 -14.59 -6.24 -13.46
CA ASP A 128 -15.09 -7.26 -12.53
C ASP A 128 -13.95 -8.06 -11.86
N ARG A 129 -12.80 -8.20 -12.52
CA ARG A 129 -11.69 -9.05 -12.07
C ARG A 129 -10.33 -8.38 -12.03
N PHE A 130 -10.24 -7.13 -12.43
CA PHE A 130 -8.96 -6.43 -12.52
C PHE A 130 -9.15 -4.96 -12.20
N MET A 131 -8.27 -4.44 -11.34
CA MET A 131 -8.13 -3.02 -11.06
C MET A 131 -6.70 -2.57 -11.28
N LEU A 132 -6.54 -1.34 -11.72
CA LEU A 132 -5.27 -0.66 -11.86
C LEU A 132 -5.40 0.74 -11.29
N THR A 133 -4.54 1.08 -10.34
CA THR A 133 -4.45 2.42 -9.74
C THR A 133 -3.08 3.01 -10.02
N GLY A 134 -3.07 4.25 -10.48
CA GLY A 134 -1.87 5.08 -10.53
C GLY A 134 -1.73 5.84 -9.21
N GLN A 135 -0.50 5.93 -8.71
CA GLN A 135 -0.21 6.62 -7.45
C GLN A 135 1.13 7.32 -7.50
N MET A 136 1.34 8.25 -6.58
CA MET A 136 2.61 8.93 -6.43
C MET A 136 2.86 9.21 -4.95
N GLU A 137 3.74 8.45 -4.34
CA GLU A 137 4.18 8.74 -2.99
C GLU A 137 5.09 9.96 -2.97
N VAL A 138 4.90 10.79 -1.96
CA VAL A 138 5.71 11.98 -1.68
C VAL A 138 6.10 11.94 -0.22
N VAL A 139 7.38 11.68 0.06
CA VAL A 139 7.97 11.72 1.40
C VAL A 139 8.44 13.13 1.70
N LEU A 140 8.03 13.65 2.87
CA LEU A 140 8.32 15.00 3.32
C LEU A 140 9.28 14.96 4.52
N PRO A 141 10.33 15.80 4.57
CA PRO A 141 11.37 15.79 5.62
C PRO A 141 10.83 16.36 6.96
N THR A 142 9.86 15.68 7.55
CA THR A 142 9.15 16.10 8.76
C THR A 142 9.56 15.33 10.01
N GLY A 143 10.27 14.23 9.82
CA GLY A 143 10.69 13.33 10.89
C GLY A 143 11.72 13.92 11.83
N SER A 144 12.02 13.18 12.87
CA SER A 144 13.06 13.54 13.83
C SER A 144 14.44 13.36 13.19
N SER A 145 15.44 14.10 13.66
CA SER A 145 16.78 14.15 13.06
C SER A 145 17.53 12.81 12.94
N ARG A 146 17.07 11.77 13.63
CA ARG A 146 17.65 10.41 13.56
C ARG A 146 16.89 9.51 12.59
N PHE A 147 15.57 9.71 12.45
CA PHE A 147 14.66 8.82 11.74
C PHE A 147 13.90 9.50 10.59
N GLY A 148 14.35 10.67 10.19
CA GLY A 148 13.73 11.44 9.11
C GLY A 148 14.68 12.49 8.55
N GLY A 149 14.15 13.28 7.65
CA GLY A 149 14.89 14.33 6.92
C GLY A 149 15.04 14.00 5.45
N GLU A 150 14.39 12.93 5.00
CA GLU A 150 14.39 12.52 3.60
C GLU A 150 13.31 13.26 2.81
N THR A 151 13.64 13.56 1.57
CA THR A 151 12.66 14.03 0.58
C THR A 151 12.69 13.10 -0.61
N ALA A 152 11.60 12.37 -0.83
CA ALA A 152 11.51 11.40 -1.93
C ALA A 152 10.19 11.53 -2.70
N ILE A 153 10.19 11.02 -3.93
CA ILE A 153 9.01 10.80 -4.74
C ILE A 153 9.04 9.39 -5.33
N ALA A 154 7.90 8.71 -5.31
CA ALA A 154 7.77 7.38 -5.89
C ALA A 154 6.51 7.27 -6.77
N PRO A 155 6.56 7.71 -8.05
CA PRO A 155 5.49 7.41 -8.99
C PRO A 155 5.40 5.90 -9.23
N GLY A 156 4.17 5.37 -9.14
CA GLY A 156 3.94 3.94 -9.22
C GLY A 156 2.55 3.55 -9.68
N VAL A 157 2.34 2.25 -9.74
CA VAL A 157 1.06 1.64 -10.03
C VAL A 157 0.82 0.47 -9.09
N SER A 158 -0.43 0.27 -8.69
CA SER A 158 -0.88 -0.93 -8.00
C SER A 158 -1.95 -1.65 -8.80
N MET A 159 -1.99 -2.97 -8.69
CA MET A 159 -2.91 -3.84 -9.41
C MET A 159 -3.56 -4.84 -8.45
N TRP A 160 -4.83 -5.09 -8.67
CA TRP A 160 -5.59 -6.14 -8.02
C TRP A 160 -6.21 -7.05 -9.08
N ASN A 161 -6.11 -8.37 -8.87
CA ASN A 161 -6.68 -9.38 -9.78
C ASN A 161 -7.46 -10.42 -8.99
N ASP A 162 -8.69 -10.71 -9.42
CA ASP A 162 -9.47 -11.83 -8.97
C ASP A 162 -9.13 -13.08 -9.81
N LEU A 163 -8.51 -14.07 -9.17
CA LEU A 163 -8.14 -15.34 -9.79
C LEU A 163 -9.26 -16.40 -9.70
N GLY A 164 -10.41 -16.04 -9.09
CA GLY A 164 -11.52 -16.91 -8.85
C GLY A 164 -11.45 -17.67 -7.52
N ASN A 165 -12.60 -18.17 -7.06
CA ASN A 165 -12.70 -18.88 -5.77
C ASN A 165 -12.10 -18.12 -4.58
N TRP A 166 -12.22 -16.79 -4.57
CA TRP A 166 -11.67 -15.93 -3.54
C TRP A 166 -10.13 -16.00 -3.40
N TRP A 167 -9.45 -16.29 -4.48
CA TRP A 167 -8.03 -16.03 -4.63
C TRP A 167 -7.84 -14.67 -5.28
N THR A 168 -7.01 -13.83 -4.69
CA THR A 168 -6.64 -12.52 -5.25
C THR A 168 -5.13 -12.40 -5.37
N LEU A 169 -4.70 -11.68 -6.40
CA LEU A 169 -3.31 -11.30 -6.61
C LEU A 169 -3.22 -9.79 -6.55
N ASN A 170 -2.48 -9.28 -5.57
CA ASN A 170 -2.09 -7.87 -5.46
C ASN A 170 -0.68 -7.71 -5.99
N SER A 171 -0.40 -6.62 -6.67
CA SER A 171 0.98 -6.31 -7.09
C SER A 171 1.17 -4.80 -7.22
N GLY A 172 2.39 -4.36 -6.97
CA GLY A 172 2.80 -2.96 -7.04
C GLY A 172 4.13 -2.80 -7.74
N LEU A 173 4.33 -1.65 -8.37
CA LEU A 173 5.58 -1.25 -9.00
C LEU A 173 5.72 0.26 -8.92
N ALA A 174 6.84 0.75 -8.38
CA ALA A 174 7.16 2.17 -8.32
C ALA A 174 8.64 2.43 -8.67
N ILE A 175 8.96 3.65 -9.03
CA ILE A 175 10.33 4.15 -9.12
C ILE A 175 10.46 5.25 -8.09
N GLU A 176 11.17 4.98 -7.02
CA GLU A 176 11.47 5.93 -5.98
C GLU A 176 12.72 6.72 -6.30
N HIS A 177 12.72 8.00 -5.97
CA HIS A 177 13.88 8.87 -6.06
C HIS A 177 14.00 9.73 -4.80
N ALA A 178 15.02 9.45 -4.00
CA ALA A 178 15.40 10.24 -2.84
C ALA A 178 16.34 11.37 -3.27
N PHE A 179 15.91 12.61 -3.02
CA PHE A 179 16.63 13.81 -3.51
C PHE A 179 17.89 14.11 -2.70
N ASP A 180 17.88 13.78 -1.41
CA ASP A 180 18.96 14.10 -0.50
C ASP A 180 20.18 13.21 -0.74
N GLU A 181 19.97 11.98 -1.14
CA GLU A 181 21.00 10.98 -1.44
C GLU A 181 21.31 10.85 -2.93
N ASP A 182 20.52 11.49 -3.80
CA ASP A 182 20.54 11.29 -5.27
C ASP A 182 20.41 9.81 -5.64
N SER A 183 19.65 9.05 -4.80
CA SER A 183 19.41 7.63 -5.01
C SER A 183 18.12 7.40 -5.79
N THR A 184 18.09 6.34 -6.57
CA THR A 184 16.89 5.92 -7.33
C THR A 184 16.75 4.42 -7.22
N GLU A 185 15.56 3.96 -6.87
CA GLU A 185 15.27 2.56 -6.69
C GLU A 185 14.03 2.12 -7.48
N LEU A 186 14.02 0.85 -7.88
CA LEU A 186 12.84 0.18 -8.37
C LEU A 186 12.22 -0.60 -7.20
N VAL A 187 11.05 -0.18 -6.76
CA VAL A 187 10.29 -0.82 -5.68
C VAL A 187 9.17 -1.66 -6.30
N TYR A 188 9.01 -2.89 -5.84
CA TYR A 188 8.01 -3.80 -6.40
C TYR A 188 7.52 -4.81 -5.37
N GLY A 189 6.31 -5.33 -5.61
CA GLY A 189 5.73 -6.35 -4.74
C GLY A 189 4.69 -7.20 -5.46
N VAL A 190 4.54 -8.42 -4.99
CA VAL A 190 3.47 -9.34 -5.38
C VAL A 190 2.95 -10.09 -4.18
N GLY A 191 1.63 -10.13 -4.01
CA GLY A 191 0.94 -10.80 -2.91
C GLY A 191 -0.19 -11.68 -3.42
N LEU A 192 -0.21 -12.92 -2.95
CA LEU A 192 -1.29 -13.86 -3.18
C LEU A 192 -2.10 -14.00 -1.89
N VAL A 193 -3.40 -13.72 -1.97
CA VAL A 193 -4.31 -13.82 -0.82
C VAL A 193 -5.40 -14.84 -1.09
N LYS A 194 -5.67 -15.68 -0.10
CA LYS A 194 -6.81 -16.61 -0.09
C LYS A 194 -7.77 -16.26 1.03
N SER A 195 -9.02 -15.96 0.67
CA SER A 195 -10.09 -15.71 1.62
C SER A 195 -10.92 -16.95 1.89
N PHE A 196 -11.41 -17.06 3.15
CA PHE A 196 -12.26 -18.13 3.65
C PHE A 196 -13.38 -17.55 4.50
N GLY A 197 -14.52 -18.26 4.57
CA GLY A 197 -15.66 -17.86 5.39
C GLY A 197 -16.93 -17.73 4.57
N LYS A 198 -17.85 -16.97 5.10
CA LYS A 198 -19.12 -16.65 4.43
C LYS A 198 -19.36 -15.15 4.55
N VAL A 199 -19.68 -14.51 3.46
CA VAL A 199 -20.16 -13.13 3.46
C VAL A 199 -21.53 -13.11 4.13
N SER A 200 -21.66 -12.34 5.21
CA SER A 200 -22.97 -12.15 5.86
C SER A 200 -23.83 -11.22 5.00
N THR A 201 -24.98 -11.72 4.61
CA THR A 201 -26.00 -10.93 3.88
C THR A 201 -27.14 -10.47 4.80
N ASP A 202 -27.03 -10.73 6.10
CA ASP A 202 -28.16 -10.72 7.05
C ASP A 202 -28.62 -9.33 7.53
N HIS A 203 -28.12 -8.23 6.99
CA HIS A 203 -28.56 -6.89 7.42
C HIS A 203 -29.28 -6.07 6.35
N CYS A 204 -29.86 -6.72 5.37
CA CYS A 204 -30.83 -6.09 4.48
C CYS A 204 -32.26 -6.45 4.94
N GLU A 205 -32.70 -5.99 6.14
CA GLU A 205 -34.11 -5.97 6.43
C GLU A 205 -34.78 -4.93 5.53
N GLU A 206 -35.72 -5.43 4.70
CA GLU A 206 -36.62 -4.64 3.87
C GLU A 206 -37.46 -3.72 4.77
N ASN A 207 -37.05 -2.47 4.92
CA ASN A 207 -37.97 -1.42 5.28
C ASN A 207 -38.08 -0.44 4.11
N HIS A 208 -39.27 -0.45 3.54
CA HIS A 208 -39.70 0.38 2.43
C HIS A 208 -39.44 1.87 2.67
N ASP A 209 -39.07 2.53 1.58
CA ASP A 209 -38.96 3.98 1.35
C ASP A 209 -37.62 4.63 1.77
N HIS A 210 -36.95 5.09 0.74
CA HIS A 210 -35.80 5.99 0.58
C HIS A 210 -34.50 5.29 0.15
N ASP A 211 -33.86 5.88 -0.86
CA ASP A 211 -32.57 5.54 -1.50
C ASP A 211 -31.57 4.87 -0.55
N HIS A 212 -31.58 3.54 -0.48
CA HIS A 212 -30.73 2.79 0.41
C HIS A 212 -29.44 2.43 -0.30
N HIS A 213 -28.39 3.18 0.01
CA HIS A 213 -27.02 2.77 -0.21
C HIS A 213 -26.81 1.41 0.49
N ARG A 214 -26.54 0.39 -0.28
CA ARG A 214 -26.36 -0.98 0.17
C ARG A 214 -24.99 -1.09 0.82
N HIS A 215 -24.85 -0.71 2.09
CA HIS A 215 -23.65 -0.91 2.85
C HIS A 215 -23.45 -2.41 3.11
N VAL A 216 -22.69 -3.08 2.27
CA VAL A 216 -22.28 -4.47 2.52
C VAL A 216 -21.05 -4.44 3.44
N HIS A 217 -21.27 -4.43 4.74
CA HIS A 217 -20.21 -4.60 5.74
C HIS A 217 -19.82 -6.09 5.82
N ALA A 218 -19.11 -6.57 4.81
CA ALA A 218 -19.00 -8.00 4.54
C ALA A 218 -17.71 -8.66 5.05
N THR A 219 -16.83 -7.95 5.78
CA THR A 219 -15.54 -8.53 6.23
C THR A 219 -15.64 -9.32 7.53
N ALA A 220 -16.61 -9.01 8.40
CA ALA A 220 -16.75 -9.68 9.69
C ALA A 220 -16.90 -11.21 9.54
N GLY A 221 -16.00 -11.97 10.20
CA GLY A 221 -15.96 -13.44 10.14
C GLY A 221 -15.21 -14.00 8.93
N LEU A 222 -14.69 -13.16 8.04
CA LEU A 222 -13.80 -13.62 6.98
C LEU A 222 -12.38 -13.80 7.53
N PHE A 223 -11.73 -14.87 7.09
CA PHE A 223 -10.35 -15.19 7.39
C PHE A 223 -9.53 -15.18 6.09
N HIS A 224 -8.35 -14.57 6.11
CA HIS A 224 -7.49 -14.45 4.96
C HIS A 224 -6.09 -14.99 5.28
N VAL A 225 -5.48 -15.65 4.31
CA VAL A 225 -4.07 -16.08 4.34
C VAL A 225 -3.32 -15.31 3.26
N HIS A 226 -2.19 -14.74 3.64
CA HIS A 226 -1.35 -13.89 2.79
C HIS A 226 0.00 -14.55 2.54
N LEU A 227 0.45 -14.50 1.30
CA LEU A 227 1.82 -14.81 0.88
C LEU A 227 2.31 -13.64 0.04
N GLU A 228 3.30 -12.92 0.52
CA GLU A 228 3.79 -11.71 -0.16
C GLU A 228 5.29 -11.78 -0.37
N VAL A 229 5.73 -11.19 -1.45
CA VAL A 229 7.14 -10.90 -1.74
C VAL A 229 7.22 -9.46 -2.16
N THR A 230 8.00 -8.68 -1.44
CA THR A 230 8.31 -7.28 -1.75
C THR A 230 9.80 -7.13 -1.97
N GLY A 231 10.20 -6.08 -2.62
CA GLY A 231 11.62 -5.82 -2.83
C GLY A 231 11.93 -4.48 -3.45
N ALA A 232 13.19 -4.13 -3.32
CA ALA A 232 13.78 -2.95 -3.93
C ALA A 232 15.06 -3.32 -4.69
N THR A 233 15.36 -2.53 -5.72
CA THR A 233 16.58 -2.67 -6.51
C THR A 233 17.12 -1.29 -6.83
N PRO A 234 18.27 -0.88 -6.26
CA PRO A 234 18.93 0.37 -6.59
C PRO A 234 19.28 0.45 -8.08
N LEU A 235 18.89 1.55 -8.73
CA LEU A 235 19.15 1.83 -10.13
C LEU A 235 20.40 2.67 -10.36
N ASN A 236 20.94 3.29 -9.30
CA ASN A 236 22.17 4.05 -9.29
C ASN A 236 22.94 3.83 -7.97
N GLY A 237 24.06 4.50 -7.78
CA GLY A 237 24.88 4.36 -6.57
C GLY A 237 25.83 3.18 -6.58
N ALA A 238 26.39 2.87 -5.41
CA ALA A 238 27.39 1.80 -5.22
C ALA A 238 26.73 0.41 -5.30
N ASP A 239 25.51 0.29 -4.80
CA ASP A 239 24.76 -0.96 -4.68
C ASP A 239 23.83 -1.21 -5.88
N LYS A 240 24.10 -0.50 -6.98
CA LYS A 240 23.31 -0.59 -8.21
C LYS A 240 23.17 -2.02 -8.72
N GLY A 241 21.91 -2.47 -8.77
CA GLY A 241 21.55 -3.80 -9.29
C GLY A 241 21.52 -4.88 -8.21
N ASP A 242 21.84 -4.55 -6.97
CA ASP A 242 21.58 -5.45 -5.85
C ASP A 242 20.07 -5.62 -5.68
N VAL A 243 19.67 -6.85 -5.43
CA VAL A 243 18.25 -7.19 -5.28
C VAL A 243 17.99 -7.51 -3.82
N ASN A 244 17.25 -6.65 -3.15
CA ASN A 244 16.77 -6.89 -1.80
C ASN A 244 15.31 -7.38 -1.87
N LEU A 245 15.09 -8.64 -1.46
CA LEU A 245 13.76 -9.25 -1.40
C LEU A 245 13.44 -9.71 0.00
N GLU A 246 12.23 -9.42 0.42
CA GLU A 246 11.65 -9.97 1.63
C GLU A 246 10.36 -10.74 1.32
N GLY A 247 10.11 -11.77 2.12
CA GLY A 247 8.90 -12.58 2.08
C GLY A 247 8.07 -12.34 3.32
N LEU A 248 6.75 -12.42 3.17
CA LEU A 248 5.80 -12.37 4.26
C LEU A 248 4.81 -13.53 4.15
N VAL A 249 4.57 -14.19 5.28
CA VAL A 249 3.44 -15.11 5.47
C VAL A 249 2.56 -14.52 6.57
N GLY A 250 1.32 -14.22 6.25
CA GLY A 250 0.43 -13.54 7.17
C GLY A 250 -0.99 -14.09 7.17
N VAL A 251 -1.76 -13.61 8.14
CA VAL A 251 -3.18 -13.86 8.27
C VAL A 251 -3.89 -12.56 8.65
N SER A 252 -5.14 -12.42 8.20
CA SER A 252 -6.04 -11.38 8.68
C SER A 252 -7.43 -11.94 8.94
N TYR A 253 -8.18 -11.31 9.84
CA TYR A 253 -9.50 -11.75 10.25
C TYR A 253 -10.42 -10.56 10.53
N GLY A 254 -11.59 -10.57 9.91
CA GLY A 254 -12.66 -9.63 10.20
C GLY A 254 -13.23 -9.87 11.59
N LEU A 255 -12.74 -9.14 12.59
CA LEU A 255 -13.11 -9.34 14.00
C LEU A 255 -14.53 -8.87 14.28
N ALA A 256 -14.92 -7.76 13.65
CA ALA A 256 -16.25 -7.16 13.78
C ALA A 256 -16.58 -6.39 12.49
N VAL A 257 -17.79 -5.86 12.41
CA VAL A 257 -18.16 -4.94 11.35
C VAL A 257 -17.26 -3.71 11.40
N GLY A 258 -16.51 -3.43 10.33
CA GLY A 258 -15.60 -2.31 10.24
C GLY A 258 -14.29 -2.45 11.04
N LEU A 259 -13.93 -3.67 11.48
CA LEU A 259 -12.67 -3.90 12.21
C LEU A 259 -12.03 -5.22 11.81
N ASP A 260 -10.84 -5.14 11.23
CA ASP A 260 -9.99 -6.28 10.94
C ASP A 260 -8.75 -6.28 11.83
N ILE A 261 -8.24 -7.47 12.14
CA ILE A 261 -6.94 -7.68 12.77
C ILE A 261 -6.04 -8.46 11.82
N ARG A 262 -4.75 -8.09 11.79
CA ARG A 262 -3.76 -8.76 10.93
C ARG A 262 -2.47 -9.08 11.67
N ALA A 263 -1.79 -10.17 11.26
CA ALA A 263 -0.47 -10.53 11.78
C ALA A 263 0.32 -11.30 10.72
N GLY A 264 1.64 -11.07 10.65
CA GLY A 264 2.53 -11.67 9.68
C GLY A 264 3.94 -11.93 10.22
N TYR A 265 4.64 -12.84 9.57
CA TYR A 265 6.04 -13.13 9.78
C TYR A 265 6.83 -12.72 8.54
N LEU A 266 7.87 -11.89 8.75
CA LEU A 266 8.76 -11.35 7.73
C LEU A 266 10.08 -12.11 7.74
N PHE A 267 10.62 -12.40 6.56
CA PHE A 267 11.90 -13.07 6.40
C PHE A 267 12.60 -12.61 5.12
N PRO A 268 13.93 -12.42 5.16
CA PRO A 268 14.68 -12.05 3.97
C PRO A 268 14.78 -13.22 2.99
N LEU A 269 14.72 -12.92 1.71
CA LEU A 269 14.84 -13.89 0.62
C LEU A 269 16.18 -13.79 -0.11
N THR A 270 16.88 -12.68 0.03
CA THR A 270 18.15 -12.39 -0.65
C THR A 270 19.26 -12.02 0.34
N THR A 271 20.48 -11.85 -0.19
CA THR A 271 21.65 -11.29 0.48
C THR A 271 22.27 -10.27 -0.48
N PRO A 272 22.60 -9.04 -0.07
CA PRO A 272 22.50 -8.52 1.31
C PRO A 272 21.06 -8.46 1.84
N ARG A 273 20.92 -8.30 3.15
CA ARG A 273 19.62 -8.24 3.84
C ARG A 273 19.70 -7.26 5.00
N ASP A 274 18.59 -6.58 5.27
CA ASP A 274 18.52 -5.55 6.31
C ASP A 274 18.15 -6.14 7.68
N PHE A 275 17.59 -7.35 7.70
CA PHE A 275 17.21 -8.05 8.93
C PHE A 275 17.32 -9.58 8.77
N ASP A 276 17.26 -10.32 9.87
CA ASP A 276 17.23 -11.79 9.88
C ASP A 276 15.81 -12.36 9.94
N LYS A 277 14.93 -11.68 10.67
CA LYS A 277 13.51 -12.04 10.85
C LYS A 277 12.73 -10.84 11.35
N GLY A 278 11.43 -10.85 11.09
CA GLY A 278 10.53 -9.82 11.56
C GLY A 278 9.11 -10.35 11.83
N PHE A 279 8.34 -9.56 12.53
CA PHE A 279 6.93 -9.78 12.78
C PHE A 279 6.19 -8.47 12.56
N THR A 280 5.03 -8.54 11.93
CA THR A 280 4.16 -7.39 11.76
C THR A 280 2.75 -7.74 12.21
N GLY A 281 1.99 -6.76 12.63
CA GLY A 281 0.59 -6.94 12.97
C GLY A 281 -0.10 -5.63 13.26
N GLY A 282 -1.41 -5.61 13.14
CA GLY A 282 -2.15 -4.38 13.31
C GLY A 282 -3.65 -4.55 13.25
N LEU A 283 -4.30 -3.39 13.24
CA LEU A 283 -5.74 -3.21 13.18
C LEU A 283 -6.09 -2.35 11.97
N ILE A 284 -7.18 -2.68 11.30
CA ILE A 284 -7.75 -1.89 10.20
C ILE A 284 -9.18 -1.51 10.60
N PHE A 285 -9.45 -0.22 10.66
CA PHE A 285 -10.78 0.33 10.89
C PHE A 285 -11.35 0.83 9.57
N HIS A 286 -12.49 0.30 9.16
CA HIS A 286 -13.20 0.66 7.93
C HIS A 286 -14.34 1.63 8.25
N PHE A 287 -14.47 2.75 7.49
CA PHE A 287 -15.45 3.82 7.74
C PHE A 287 -16.53 3.92 6.66
#